data_48e6105621314520b7b61280034a3801
#
_entry.id   48e6105621314520b7b61280034a3801
#
_cell.length_a   1.000
_cell.length_b   1.000
_cell.length_c   1.000
_cell.angle_alpha   90.00
_cell.angle_beta   90.00
_cell.angle_gamma   90.00
#
_symmetry.space_group_name_H-M   'P 1'
#
loop_
_entity.id
_entity.type
_entity.pdbx_description
1 polymer ?
#
loop_
_entity_poly.entity_id
_entity_poly.type
_entity_poly.pdbx_seq_one_letter_code
_entity_poly.pdbx_strand_id
1 'polypeptide(L)'
;MTKCINKKDKLYYARIIPNTGIYEVCELTVRTIADSWFTGVDKRDKHVYLFNFDALDNTVFEDRETALKLVHNAEKNKIDILEETYYEEY
;
A
#
# COMPACT_ATOMS: atom_id res chain seq x y z
N MET A 1 18.30 0.23 -5.74
CA MET A 1 18.45 -1.17 -6.11
C MET A 1 17.09 -1.81 -6.29
N THR A 2 16.88 -2.49 -7.39
CA THR A 2 15.58 -3.04 -7.72
C THR A 2 15.38 -4.38 -7.03
N LYS A 3 14.25 -4.54 -6.37
CA LYS A 3 13.90 -5.84 -5.81
C LYS A 3 13.45 -6.77 -6.91
N CYS A 4 13.83 -8.03 -6.78
CA CYS A 4 13.35 -9.05 -7.70
C CYS A 4 12.09 -9.68 -7.13
N ILE A 5 11.02 -9.64 -7.89
CA ILE A 5 9.78 -10.32 -7.53
C ILE A 5 9.48 -11.36 -8.60
N ASN A 6 8.76 -12.39 -8.20
CA ASN A 6 8.39 -13.48 -9.09
C ASN A 6 6.88 -13.65 -9.10
N LYS A 7 6.37 -14.25 -10.17
CA LYS A 7 4.95 -14.59 -10.22
C LYS A 7 4.61 -15.50 -9.05
N LYS A 8 3.44 -15.30 -8.48
CA LYS A 8 2.90 -16.02 -7.32
C LYS A 8 3.52 -15.61 -5.99
N ASP A 9 4.46 -14.67 -5.98
CA ASP A 9 4.97 -14.11 -4.73
C ASP A 9 3.85 -13.38 -4.00
N LYS A 10 3.90 -13.42 -2.68
CA LYS A 10 2.96 -12.68 -1.85
C LYS A 10 3.56 -11.34 -1.48
N LEU A 11 2.77 -10.29 -1.67
CA LEU A 11 3.15 -8.94 -1.29
C LEU A 11 2.03 -8.34 -0.45
N TYR A 12 2.35 -7.28 0.26
CA TYR A 12 1.41 -6.61 1.16
C TYR A 12 1.33 -5.14 0.78
N TYR A 13 0.16 -4.74 0.31
CA TYR A 13 -0.10 -3.38 -0.14
C TYR A 13 -0.70 -2.58 1.01
N ALA A 14 0.01 -1.52 1.41
CA ALA A 14 -0.50 -0.58 2.41
C ALA A 14 -1.42 0.39 1.68
N ARG A 15 -2.70 0.06 1.64
CA ARG A 15 -3.69 0.87 0.93
C ARG A 15 -4.15 2.00 1.84
N ILE A 16 -3.72 3.20 1.50
CA ILE A 16 -4.00 4.39 2.30
C ILE A 16 -4.68 5.42 1.42
N ILE A 17 -5.96 5.65 1.67
CA ILE A 17 -6.75 6.63 0.93
C ILE A 17 -7.44 7.52 1.96
N PRO A 18 -6.76 8.60 2.38
CA PRO A 18 -7.25 9.45 3.49
C PRO A 18 -8.61 10.05 3.22
N ASN A 19 -8.90 10.43 1.98
CA ASN A 19 -10.16 11.07 1.65
C ASN A 19 -11.37 10.18 1.91
N THR A 20 -11.20 8.87 1.81
CA THR A 20 -12.28 7.91 2.05
C THR A 20 -12.13 7.19 3.38
N GLY A 21 -11.08 7.51 4.14
CA GLY A 21 -10.83 6.87 5.43
C GLY A 21 -10.37 5.43 5.32
N ILE A 22 -9.76 5.05 4.22
CA ILE A 22 -9.27 3.69 4.02
C ILE A 22 -7.84 3.58 4.49
N TYR A 23 -7.61 2.70 5.46
CA TYR A 23 -6.29 2.41 6.03
C TYR A 23 -6.21 0.90 6.25
N GLU A 24 -5.70 0.18 5.27
CA GLU A 24 -5.70 -1.28 5.33
C GLU A 24 -4.48 -1.88 4.66
N VAL A 25 -4.19 -3.13 5.01
CA VAL A 25 -3.16 -3.91 4.35
C VAL A 25 -3.85 -4.98 3.51
N CYS A 26 -3.56 -5.00 2.22
CA CYS A 26 -4.11 -5.97 1.30
C CYS A 26 -3.05 -7.00 0.96
N GLU A 27 -3.36 -8.28 1.16
CA GLU A 27 -2.46 -9.35 0.74
C GLU A 27 -2.66 -9.59 -0.75
N LEU A 28 -1.59 -9.46 -1.49
CA LEU A 28 -1.61 -9.59 -2.95
C LEU A 28 -0.76 -10.78 -3.39
N THR A 29 -1.19 -11.40 -4.50
CA THR A 29 -0.38 -12.41 -5.17
C THR A 29 0.04 -11.84 -6.51
N VAL A 30 1.35 -11.86 -6.78
CA VAL A 30 1.89 -11.33 -8.04
C VAL A 30 1.38 -12.17 -9.21
N ARG A 31 0.77 -11.50 -10.17
CA ARG A 31 0.19 -12.17 -11.35
C ARG A 31 0.99 -11.93 -12.60
N THR A 32 1.30 -10.69 -12.90
CA THR A 32 1.99 -10.29 -14.13
C THR A 32 3.20 -9.43 -13.77
N ILE A 33 4.30 -9.65 -14.46
CA ILE A 33 5.50 -8.84 -14.28
C ILE A 33 5.94 -8.38 -15.66
N ALA A 34 6.08 -7.07 -15.81
CA ALA A 34 6.57 -6.43 -17.03
C ALA A 34 7.87 -5.69 -16.73
N ASP A 35 8.39 -4.95 -17.69
CA ASP A 35 9.68 -4.26 -17.53
C ASP A 35 9.64 -3.17 -16.47
N SER A 36 8.53 -2.43 -16.38
CA SER A 36 8.44 -1.29 -15.48
C SER A 36 7.26 -1.35 -14.52
N TRP A 37 6.45 -2.40 -14.59
CA TRP A 37 5.27 -2.53 -13.75
C TRP A 37 4.96 -4.01 -13.47
N PHE A 38 4.12 -4.23 -12.47
CA PHE A 38 3.63 -5.56 -12.15
C PHE A 38 2.20 -5.45 -11.64
N THR A 39 1.49 -6.59 -11.61
CA THR A 39 0.14 -6.63 -11.07
C THR A 39 0.08 -7.60 -9.91
N GLY A 40 -0.78 -7.27 -8.94
CA GLY A 40 -1.07 -8.13 -7.80
C GLY A 40 -2.57 -8.31 -7.66
N VAL A 41 -2.98 -9.51 -7.29
CA VAL A 41 -4.38 -9.86 -7.12
C VAL A 41 -4.69 -9.93 -5.63
N ASP A 42 -5.70 -9.16 -5.19
CA ASP A 42 -6.12 -9.17 -3.79
C ASP A 42 -6.74 -10.53 -3.45
N LYS A 43 -6.28 -11.09 -2.35
CA LYS A 43 -6.75 -12.39 -1.89
C LYS A 43 -8.24 -12.40 -1.57
N ARG A 44 -8.78 -11.28 -1.07
CA ARG A 44 -10.16 -11.21 -0.60
C ARG A 44 -11.18 -11.13 -1.72
N ASP A 45 -11.01 -10.18 -2.62
CA ASP A 45 -12.00 -9.87 -3.65
C ASP A 45 -11.52 -10.11 -5.07
N LYS A 46 -10.29 -10.62 -5.21
CA LYS A 46 -9.68 -10.88 -6.51
C LYS A 46 -9.49 -9.62 -7.35
N HIS A 47 -9.51 -8.45 -6.72
CA HIS A 47 -9.24 -7.21 -7.42
C HIS A 47 -7.79 -7.17 -7.87
N VAL A 48 -7.56 -6.73 -9.11
CA VAL A 48 -6.22 -6.64 -9.68
C VAL A 48 -5.72 -5.21 -9.57
N TYR A 49 -4.58 -5.04 -8.91
CA TYR A 49 -3.92 -3.74 -8.80
C TYR A 49 -2.69 -3.71 -9.68
N LEU A 50 -2.47 -2.58 -10.34
CA LEU A 50 -1.27 -2.37 -11.15
C LEU A 50 -0.35 -1.40 -10.42
N PHE A 51 0.92 -1.78 -10.30
CA PHE A 51 1.93 -0.96 -9.63
C PHE A 51 3.15 -0.79 -10.51
N ASN A 52 3.78 0.38 -10.43
CA ASN A 52 5.14 0.56 -10.94
C ASN A 52 6.11 -0.08 -9.93
N PHE A 53 7.30 -0.44 -10.38
CA PHE A 53 8.30 -1.00 -9.47
C PHE A 53 8.68 -0.03 -8.37
N ASP A 54 8.48 1.27 -8.58
CA ASP A 54 8.73 2.28 -7.54
C ASP A 54 7.85 2.08 -6.30
N ALA A 55 6.73 1.36 -6.44
CA ALA A 55 5.86 1.09 -5.31
C ALA A 55 6.48 0.09 -4.33
N LEU A 56 7.44 -0.71 -4.78
CA LEU A 56 8.13 -1.66 -3.90
C LEU A 56 8.90 -0.90 -2.83
N ASP A 57 8.72 -1.31 -1.58
CA ASP A 57 9.28 -0.65 -0.39
C ASP A 57 8.73 0.75 -0.12
N ASN A 58 7.77 1.21 -0.90
CA ASN A 58 7.08 2.48 -0.63
C ASN A 58 5.64 2.25 -0.16
N THR A 59 4.87 1.49 -0.93
CA THR A 59 3.49 1.17 -0.58
C THR A 59 3.22 -0.33 -0.63
N VAL A 60 4.07 -1.09 -1.32
CA VAL A 60 3.95 -2.54 -1.42
C VAL A 60 5.20 -3.17 -0.83
N PHE A 61 5.01 -4.10 0.10
CA PHE A 61 6.11 -4.68 0.87
C PHE A 61 6.06 -6.21 0.84
N GLU A 62 7.21 -6.83 1.01
CA GLU A 62 7.30 -8.28 1.16
C GLU A 62 6.87 -8.72 2.55
N ASP A 63 6.95 -7.81 3.52
CA ASP A 63 6.68 -8.08 4.92
C ASP A 63 5.42 -7.38 5.37
N ARG A 64 4.51 -8.16 5.94
CA ARG A 64 3.24 -7.63 6.41
C ARG A 64 3.40 -6.61 7.54
N GLU A 65 4.36 -6.85 8.43
CA GLU A 65 4.59 -5.96 9.55
C GLU A 65 4.98 -4.56 9.10
N THR A 66 5.82 -4.47 8.06
CA THR A 66 6.22 -3.19 7.51
C THR A 66 5.02 -2.44 6.94
N ALA A 67 4.17 -3.15 6.21
CA ALA A 67 2.95 -2.56 5.66
C ALA A 67 2.01 -2.09 6.78
N LEU A 68 1.85 -2.90 7.83
CA LEU A 68 1.01 -2.54 8.97
C LEU A 68 1.53 -1.29 9.68
N LYS A 69 2.84 -1.18 9.87
CA LYS A 69 3.44 -0.01 10.50
C LYS A 69 3.16 1.24 9.68
N LEU A 70 3.28 1.15 8.37
CA LEU A 70 3.01 2.29 7.50
C LEU A 70 1.55 2.72 7.60
N VAL A 71 0.63 1.77 7.59
CA VAL A 71 -0.79 2.05 7.71
C VAL A 71 -1.11 2.69 9.05
N HIS A 72 -0.57 2.15 10.14
CA HIS A 72 -0.79 2.70 11.47
C HIS A 72 -0.25 4.11 11.61
N ASN A 73 0.94 4.37 11.06
CA ASN A 73 1.53 5.71 11.09
C ASN A 73 0.71 6.70 10.27
N ALA A 74 0.23 6.29 9.12
CA ALA A 74 -0.60 7.16 8.28
C ALA A 74 -1.92 7.49 8.97
N GLU A 75 -2.52 6.51 9.63
CA GLU A 75 -3.77 6.70 10.35
C GLU A 75 -3.58 7.66 11.53
N LYS A 76 -2.48 7.51 12.24
CA LYS A 76 -2.14 8.39 13.34
C LYS A 76 -1.89 9.81 12.85
N ASN A 77 -1.14 9.96 11.76
CA ASN A 77 -0.85 11.27 11.19
C ASN A 77 -2.11 11.95 10.66
N LYS A 78 -3.08 11.18 10.20
CA LYS A 78 -4.36 11.73 9.77
C LYS A 78 -5.03 12.50 10.90
N ILE A 79 -5.04 11.93 12.09
CA ILE A 79 -5.66 12.58 13.24
C ILE A 79 -4.95 13.90 13.53
N ASP A 80 -3.62 13.89 13.53
CA ASP A 80 -2.82 15.09 13.79
C ASP A 80 -3.06 16.14 12.70
N ILE A 81 -3.08 15.74 11.44
CA ILE A 81 -3.30 16.64 10.32
C ILE A 81 -4.70 17.26 10.39
N LEU A 82 -5.70 16.46 10.72
CA LEU A 82 -7.06 16.95 10.82
C LEU A 82 -7.20 17.99 11.94
N GLU A 83 -6.53 17.77 13.05
CA GLU A 83 -6.54 18.74 14.13
C GLU A 83 -5.89 20.06 13.71
N GLU A 84 -4.74 19.99 13.06
CA GLU A 84 -4.06 21.18 12.57
C GLU A 84 -4.91 21.93 11.53
N THR A 85 -5.51 21.19 10.60
CA THR A 85 -6.36 21.81 9.59
C THR A 85 -7.56 22.47 10.22
N TYR A 86 -8.13 21.83 11.22
CA TYR A 86 -9.27 22.37 11.93
C TYR A 86 -8.96 23.72 12.57
N TYR A 87 -7.80 23.84 13.19
CA TYR A 87 -7.38 25.08 13.82
C TYR A 87 -7.01 26.14 12.80
N GLU A 88 -6.45 25.77 11.68
CA GLU A 88 -6.07 26.73 10.65
C GLU A 88 -7.26 27.37 9.95
N GLU A 89 -8.37 26.69 9.91
CA GLU A 89 -9.59 27.24 9.28
C GLU A 89 -10.19 28.38 10.06
N TYR A 90 -9.81 28.53 11.30
CA TYR A 90 -10.28 29.57 12.14
C TYR A 90 -9.23 30.68 12.33
#